data_0aeaecffa12875a1f3e3a1a6d321ee66
#
_entry.id   0aeaecffa12875a1f3e3a1a6d321ee66
#
_cell.length_a   1.000
_cell.length_b   1.000
_cell.length_c   1.000
_cell.angle_alpha   90.00
_cell.angle_beta   90.00
_cell.angle_gamma   90.00
#
_symmetry.space_group_name_H-M   'P 1'
#
loop_
_entity.id
_entity.type
_entity.pdbx_description
1 polymer ?
#
loop_
_entity_poly.entity_id
_entity_poly.type
_entity_poly.pdbx_seq_one_letter_code
_entity_poly.pdbx_strand_id
1 'polypeptide(L)'
;MRYVFALCFVLMHALSVHAQSAEQDKDYITTYLEEALSDAGSKVVITGFKGALSSRATLESLTIADDSGVWLTMKDAVLDWNRASVLQGNIQINEISAASLELLRLPGTAEATVRPEARSFAIPELPVSVNIGAISVKKVSLGEPVVGVAALASVTGALMIAEGEGEAKLTITREDSTAGIFKLEAAFSNATRILALNASLREAADGIVANLISLPGTPPLDLTITGEDMIDNFAANVVLKTDGRPRLTGRILTLANEAAQDGASDEGAPNRTVEADIKGDLTSLFAPQYRDFLGTNVRLESRISLFEDGRKALDDLTLTAAALRLKGDVALAADGLPERFQLDAVLQDPEGSASLLPIPGDETWVRSAKISARFDSQMGDAWSFASDMEGYERAGVMLEAAQITASGVIARGAERKVTARIDGVAAGLELVDAALAEALGDKVSLGADLAWQ
;
A
#
# COMPACT_ATOMS: atom_id res chain seq x y z
N MET A 1 15.99 2.92 -2.30
CA MET A 1 17.04 3.67 -1.57
C MET A 1 18.41 2.98 -1.61
N ARG A 2 18.53 1.65 -1.39
CA ARG A 2 19.80 0.90 -1.47
C ARG A 2 20.58 1.12 -2.78
N TYR A 3 19.88 1.18 -3.92
CA TYR A 3 20.50 1.29 -5.25
C TYR A 3 21.09 2.67 -5.56
N VAL A 4 20.55 3.77 -5.01
CA VAL A 4 21.12 5.10 -5.15
C VAL A 4 22.40 5.23 -4.32
N PHE A 5 22.43 4.59 -3.13
CA PHE A 5 23.62 4.53 -2.27
C PHE A 5 24.75 3.68 -2.88
N ALA A 6 24.39 2.54 -3.50
CA ALA A 6 25.39 1.71 -4.19
C ALA A 6 26.07 2.49 -5.30
N LEU A 7 25.34 3.29 -6.06
CA LEU A 7 25.90 4.12 -7.12
C LEU A 7 26.86 5.19 -6.59
N CYS A 8 26.53 5.85 -5.46
CA CYS A 8 27.41 6.85 -4.84
C CYS A 8 28.67 6.24 -4.22
N PHE A 9 28.54 5.06 -3.58
CA PHE A 9 29.67 4.37 -2.94
C PHE A 9 30.68 3.79 -3.96
N VAL A 10 30.19 3.37 -5.12
CA VAL A 10 30.97 2.86 -6.25
C VAL A 10 31.88 3.96 -6.82
N LEU A 11 31.39 5.20 -6.90
CA LEU A 11 32.14 6.33 -7.41
C LEU A 11 33.37 6.71 -6.51
N MET A 12 33.31 6.39 -5.20
CA MET A 12 34.41 6.68 -4.26
C MET A 12 35.59 5.71 -4.35
N HIS A 13 35.35 4.43 -4.76
CA HIS A 13 36.42 3.41 -4.84
C HIS A 13 37.18 3.39 -6.18
N ALA A 14 36.66 4.02 -7.23
CA ALA A 14 37.24 4.02 -8.57
C ALA A 14 38.51 4.89 -8.70
N LEU A 15 38.93 5.63 -7.66
CA LEU A 15 40.06 6.58 -7.73
C LEU A 15 41.44 5.95 -7.45
N SER A 16 41.57 4.63 -7.29
CA SER A 16 42.83 3.98 -6.88
C SER A 16 43.46 3.06 -7.93
N VAL A 17 43.04 3.08 -9.19
CA VAL A 17 43.54 2.13 -10.22
C VAL A 17 44.53 2.81 -11.18
N HIS A 18 45.72 2.24 -11.28
CA HIS A 18 46.79 2.61 -12.23
C HIS A 18 46.33 2.38 -13.68
N ALA A 19 46.83 3.28 -14.58
CA ALA A 19 46.50 3.32 -15.99
C ALA A 19 46.67 1.96 -16.73
N GLN A 20 45.58 1.32 -17.02
CA GLN A 20 45.45 0.30 -18.04
C GLN A 20 44.53 0.82 -19.16
N SER A 21 44.55 0.20 -20.35
CA SER A 21 43.91 0.75 -21.53
C SER A 21 42.41 1.03 -21.35
N ALA A 22 41.92 2.15 -21.87
CA ALA A 22 40.58 2.68 -21.70
C ALA A 22 39.39 1.72 -22.10
N GLU A 23 39.70 0.67 -22.82
CA GLU A 23 38.70 -0.39 -23.19
C GLU A 23 38.59 -1.48 -22.13
N GLN A 24 39.67 -1.88 -21.48
CA GLN A 24 39.68 -2.86 -20.39
C GLN A 24 39.09 -2.29 -19.10
N ASP A 25 39.28 -1.00 -18.83
CA ASP A 25 38.68 -0.32 -17.69
C ASP A 25 37.15 -0.18 -17.82
N LYS A 26 36.65 -0.11 -19.04
CA LYS A 26 35.23 -0.05 -19.36
C LYS A 26 34.46 -1.35 -18.95
N ASP A 27 35.03 -2.48 -19.32
CA ASP A 27 34.43 -3.79 -19.02
C ASP A 27 34.46 -4.06 -17.51
N TYR A 28 35.52 -3.69 -16.84
CA TYR A 28 35.68 -3.85 -15.40
C TYR A 28 34.66 -3.01 -14.61
N ILE A 29 34.49 -1.73 -14.96
CA ILE A 29 33.51 -0.86 -14.26
C ILE A 29 32.07 -1.33 -14.54
N THR A 30 31.77 -1.75 -15.76
CA THR A 30 30.45 -2.30 -16.11
C THR A 30 30.14 -3.56 -15.31
N THR A 31 31.08 -4.52 -15.28
CA THR A 31 30.95 -5.76 -14.50
C THR A 31 30.78 -5.48 -13.01
N TYR A 32 31.58 -4.57 -12.46
CA TYR A 32 31.48 -4.18 -11.07
C TYR A 32 30.11 -3.53 -10.73
N LEU A 33 29.59 -2.68 -11.62
CA LEU A 33 28.24 -2.09 -11.46
C LEU A 33 27.16 -3.14 -11.54
N GLU A 34 27.26 -4.10 -12.47
CA GLU A 34 26.33 -5.20 -12.59
C GLU A 34 26.33 -6.08 -11.33
N GLU A 35 27.52 -6.43 -10.83
CA GLU A 35 27.66 -7.20 -9.58
C GLU A 35 27.14 -6.45 -8.36
N ALA A 36 27.48 -5.16 -8.21
CA ALA A 36 27.07 -4.33 -7.08
C ALA A 36 25.56 -4.05 -7.06
N LEU A 37 24.93 -4.03 -8.22
CA LEU A 37 23.47 -3.79 -8.37
C LEU A 37 22.67 -5.08 -8.43
N SER A 38 23.32 -6.24 -8.66
CA SER A 38 22.65 -7.54 -8.62
C SER A 38 22.52 -8.04 -7.18
N ASP A 39 21.31 -8.40 -6.78
CA ASP A 39 21.01 -9.02 -5.48
C ASP A 39 20.57 -10.47 -5.70
N ALA A 40 20.49 -11.25 -4.62
CA ALA A 40 19.94 -12.60 -4.67
C ALA A 40 18.51 -12.58 -5.23
N GLY A 41 18.34 -13.10 -6.46
CA GLY A 41 17.07 -13.10 -7.18
C GLY A 41 16.87 -11.99 -8.22
N SER A 42 17.84 -11.06 -8.39
CA SER A 42 17.77 -10.03 -9.43
C SER A 42 19.08 -9.96 -10.22
N LYS A 43 19.00 -10.12 -11.53
CA LYS A 43 20.12 -9.98 -12.45
C LYS A 43 20.07 -8.64 -13.16
N VAL A 44 21.11 -7.81 -12.99
CA VAL A 44 21.29 -6.54 -13.70
C VAL A 44 22.22 -6.74 -14.88
N VAL A 45 21.85 -6.19 -16.04
CA VAL A 45 22.68 -6.17 -17.24
C VAL A 45 22.75 -4.74 -17.78
N ILE A 46 23.95 -4.25 -18.02
CA ILE A 46 24.23 -2.90 -18.52
C ILE A 46 24.90 -2.99 -19.88
N THR A 47 24.38 -2.26 -20.86
CA THR A 47 24.98 -2.19 -22.20
C THR A 47 25.31 -0.76 -22.59
N GLY A 48 26.37 -0.61 -23.40
CA GLY A 48 26.76 0.66 -23.98
C GLY A 48 27.22 1.72 -22.98
N PHE A 49 27.75 1.29 -21.82
CA PHE A 49 28.25 2.22 -20.81
C PHE A 49 29.50 2.96 -21.31
N LYS A 50 29.46 4.29 -21.27
CA LYS A 50 30.55 5.18 -21.73
C LYS A 50 30.74 6.33 -20.76
N GLY A 51 31.97 6.86 -20.70
CA GLY A 51 32.26 8.08 -19.95
C GLY A 51 32.35 7.91 -18.44
N ALA A 52 32.64 6.71 -17.92
CA ALA A 52 32.78 6.42 -16.47
C ALA A 52 33.69 7.45 -15.74
N LEU A 53 34.77 7.87 -16.39
CA LEU A 53 35.72 8.83 -15.84
C LEU A 53 35.54 10.26 -16.38
N SER A 54 34.48 10.56 -17.09
CA SER A 54 34.12 11.89 -17.59
C SER A 54 33.07 12.57 -16.69
N SER A 55 32.88 13.89 -16.88
CA SER A 55 31.79 14.59 -16.22
C SER A 55 30.38 14.17 -16.75
N ARG A 56 30.33 13.39 -17.83
CA ARG A 56 29.10 12.88 -18.43
C ARG A 56 29.26 11.39 -18.75
N ALA A 57 28.59 10.55 -17.97
CA ALA A 57 28.47 9.12 -18.23
C ALA A 57 27.14 8.83 -18.95
N THR A 58 27.16 7.85 -19.84
CA THR A 58 25.98 7.42 -20.57
C THR A 58 25.89 5.92 -20.62
N LEU A 59 24.67 5.38 -20.65
CA LEU A 59 24.43 3.96 -20.94
C LEU A 59 23.30 3.83 -21.95
N GLU A 60 23.42 2.86 -22.86
CA GLU A 60 22.40 2.60 -23.88
C GLU A 60 21.20 1.83 -23.30
N SER A 61 21.47 0.85 -22.44
CA SER A 61 20.41 0.07 -21.78
C SER A 61 20.86 -0.48 -20.43
N LEU A 62 19.92 -0.51 -19.49
CA LEU A 62 20.00 -1.26 -18.23
C LEU A 62 18.73 -2.10 -18.13
N THR A 63 18.90 -3.41 -17.88
CA THR A 63 17.77 -4.33 -17.63
C THR A 63 17.94 -4.99 -16.28
N ILE A 64 16.80 -5.19 -15.60
CA ILE A 64 16.74 -5.99 -14.36
C ILE A 64 15.77 -7.13 -14.60
N ALA A 65 16.23 -8.35 -14.31
CA ALA A 65 15.49 -9.58 -14.49
C ALA A 65 15.49 -10.41 -13.22
N ASP A 66 14.41 -11.14 -12.98
CA ASP A 66 14.32 -12.25 -12.03
C ASP A 66 14.09 -13.57 -12.75
N ASP A 67 13.78 -14.66 -12.04
CA ASP A 67 13.53 -15.98 -12.62
C ASP A 67 12.34 -16.00 -13.61
N SER A 68 11.43 -15.01 -13.51
CA SER A 68 10.29 -14.83 -14.42
C SER A 68 10.62 -13.95 -15.63
N GLY A 69 11.86 -13.49 -15.76
CA GLY A 69 12.34 -12.66 -16.87
C GLY A 69 12.54 -11.18 -16.51
N VAL A 70 12.75 -10.35 -17.53
CA VAL A 70 12.96 -8.92 -17.36
C VAL A 70 11.70 -8.24 -16.85
N TRP A 71 11.81 -7.46 -15.76
CA TRP A 71 10.72 -6.69 -15.19
C TRP A 71 10.93 -5.18 -15.30
N LEU A 72 12.20 -4.72 -15.39
CA LEU A 72 12.55 -3.31 -15.59
C LEU A 72 13.54 -3.15 -16.74
N THR A 73 13.29 -2.18 -17.61
CA THR A 73 14.21 -1.77 -18.68
C THR A 73 14.35 -0.26 -18.70
N MET A 74 15.56 0.25 -18.65
CA MET A 74 15.89 1.69 -18.80
C MET A 74 16.75 1.87 -20.04
N LYS A 75 16.48 2.90 -20.84
CA LYS A 75 17.21 3.20 -22.09
C LYS A 75 17.72 4.63 -22.13
N ASP A 76 18.88 4.79 -22.76
CA ASP A 76 19.54 6.07 -23.05
C ASP A 76 19.64 6.93 -21.78
N ALA A 77 20.22 6.36 -20.72
CA ALA A 77 20.43 7.11 -19.50
C ALA A 77 21.72 7.93 -19.54
N VAL A 78 21.63 9.07 -18.90
CA VAL A 78 22.72 10.05 -18.78
C VAL A 78 22.91 10.44 -17.33
N LEU A 79 24.15 10.46 -16.88
CA LEU A 79 24.58 11.05 -15.62
C LEU A 79 25.54 12.20 -15.94
N ASP A 80 25.11 13.43 -15.67
CA ASP A 80 25.93 14.62 -15.75
C ASP A 80 26.33 15.09 -14.35
N TRP A 81 27.60 15.15 -14.03
CA TRP A 81 28.07 15.40 -12.68
C TRP A 81 29.38 16.24 -12.65
N ASN A 82 29.55 16.98 -11.56
CA ASN A 82 30.76 17.77 -11.35
C ASN A 82 31.83 16.96 -10.62
N ARG A 83 32.80 16.43 -11.35
CA ARG A 83 33.90 15.63 -10.78
C ARG A 83 34.78 16.43 -9.81
N ALA A 84 34.97 17.72 -10.06
CA ALA A 84 35.82 18.55 -9.22
C ALA A 84 35.24 18.72 -7.80
N SER A 85 33.93 18.68 -7.64
CA SER A 85 33.26 18.79 -6.34
C SER A 85 33.56 17.60 -5.43
N VAL A 86 33.85 16.42 -5.99
CA VAL A 86 34.18 15.20 -5.20
C VAL A 86 35.47 15.41 -4.40
N LEU A 87 36.45 16.12 -4.96
CA LEU A 87 37.70 16.48 -4.26
C LEU A 87 37.47 17.43 -3.07
N GLN A 88 36.29 18.07 -3.03
CA GLN A 88 35.86 18.97 -1.96
C GLN A 88 34.89 18.29 -0.97
N GLY A 89 34.69 16.99 -1.08
CA GLY A 89 33.76 16.25 -0.25
C GLY A 89 32.28 16.42 -0.66
N ASN A 90 31.99 16.81 -1.91
CA ASN A 90 30.64 17.00 -2.42
C ASN A 90 30.41 16.16 -3.66
N ILE A 91 29.26 15.49 -3.75
CA ILE A 91 28.78 14.84 -4.98
C ILE A 91 27.71 15.75 -5.59
N GLN A 92 28.12 16.50 -6.60
CA GLN A 92 27.20 17.37 -7.32
C GLN A 92 26.86 16.74 -8.67
N ILE A 93 25.62 16.31 -8.80
CA ILE A 93 25.02 15.77 -10.01
C ILE A 93 24.11 16.86 -10.59
N ASN A 94 24.45 17.31 -11.78
CA ASN A 94 23.66 18.33 -12.47
C ASN A 94 22.34 17.71 -12.98
N GLU A 95 22.45 16.51 -13.57
CA GLU A 95 21.31 15.82 -14.16
C GLU A 95 21.51 14.29 -14.12
N ILE A 96 20.43 13.58 -13.76
CA ILE A 96 20.24 12.17 -14.04
C ILE A 96 19.02 12.07 -14.96
N SER A 97 19.22 11.60 -16.19
CA SER A 97 18.11 11.48 -17.13
C SER A 97 18.10 10.14 -17.87
N ALA A 98 16.92 9.75 -18.35
CA ALA A 98 16.71 8.61 -19.23
C ALA A 98 15.65 8.95 -20.29
N ALA A 99 15.81 8.38 -21.48
CA ALA A 99 14.83 8.54 -22.54
C ALA A 99 13.56 7.71 -22.21
N SER A 100 13.76 6.48 -21.72
CA SER A 100 12.63 5.65 -21.29
C SER A 100 12.95 4.74 -20.12
N LEU A 101 11.91 4.45 -19.32
CA LEU A 101 11.87 3.45 -18.27
C LEU A 101 10.60 2.61 -18.47
N GLU A 102 10.75 1.30 -18.61
CA GLU A 102 9.65 0.35 -18.76
C GLU A 102 9.60 -0.54 -17.52
N LEU A 103 8.50 -0.51 -16.78
CA LEU A 103 8.20 -1.37 -15.64
C LEU A 103 6.99 -2.22 -16.00
N LEU A 104 7.22 -3.44 -16.48
CA LEU A 104 6.17 -4.30 -17.02
C LEU A 104 5.38 -5.03 -15.94
N ARG A 105 6.04 -5.36 -14.84
CA ARG A 105 5.49 -6.03 -13.66
C ARG A 105 6.35 -5.71 -12.43
N LEU A 106 5.85 -5.99 -11.27
CA LEU A 106 6.67 -5.98 -10.05
C LEU A 106 7.62 -7.20 -10.05
N PRO A 107 8.80 -7.10 -9.44
CA PRO A 107 9.68 -8.26 -9.26
C PRO A 107 8.91 -9.35 -8.51
N GLY A 108 9.15 -10.62 -8.88
CA GLY A 108 8.66 -11.75 -8.10
C GLY A 108 9.20 -11.62 -6.68
N THR A 109 8.34 -11.69 -5.69
CA THR A 109 8.78 -11.79 -4.30
C THR A 109 9.47 -13.14 -4.12
N ALA A 110 10.81 -13.21 -4.26
CA ALA A 110 11.53 -14.11 -3.39
C ALA A 110 11.04 -13.75 -1.98
N GLU A 111 10.67 -14.73 -1.15
CA GLU A 111 10.22 -14.54 0.22
C GLU A 111 11.26 -13.72 1.02
N ALA A 112 11.39 -12.46 0.66
CA ALA A 112 12.03 -11.47 1.47
C ALA A 112 11.01 -11.25 2.60
N THR A 113 11.22 -11.95 3.70
CA THR A 113 10.78 -11.49 5.00
C THR A 113 11.35 -10.08 5.13
N VAL A 114 10.61 -9.10 4.62
CA VAL A 114 10.80 -7.71 4.99
C VAL A 114 10.41 -7.68 6.46
N ARG A 115 11.39 -7.96 7.31
CA ARG A 115 11.30 -7.53 8.70
C ARG A 115 11.30 -6.02 8.61
N PRO A 116 10.23 -5.32 8.97
CA PRO A 116 10.28 -3.90 9.22
C PRO A 116 11.28 -3.77 10.38
N GLU A 117 12.55 -3.53 10.04
CA GLU A 117 13.52 -3.21 11.07
C GLU A 117 12.99 -1.98 11.78
N ALA A 118 12.79 -2.10 13.09
CA ALA A 118 12.28 -1.07 13.98
C ALA A 118 13.32 0.04 14.22
N ARG A 119 14.03 0.43 13.17
CA ARG A 119 14.98 1.54 13.25
C ARG A 119 14.23 2.84 13.04
N SER A 120 14.48 3.80 13.92
CA SER A 120 14.03 5.17 13.70
C SER A 120 14.52 5.64 12.34
N PHE A 121 13.63 6.26 11.55
CA PHE A 121 14.02 6.83 10.27
C PHE A 121 15.05 7.93 10.52
N ALA A 122 16.17 7.85 9.83
CA ALA A 122 17.18 8.90 9.77
C ALA A 122 17.75 8.96 8.36
N ILE A 123 18.08 10.15 7.90
CA ILE A 123 18.88 10.32 6.69
C ILE A 123 20.30 9.88 7.04
N PRO A 124 20.93 9.01 6.23
CA PRO A 124 22.30 8.61 6.48
C PRO A 124 23.22 9.84 6.51
N GLU A 125 24.03 9.94 7.52
CA GLU A 125 25.12 10.91 7.55
C GLU A 125 26.19 10.46 6.56
N LEU A 126 26.10 10.98 5.37
CA LEU A 126 27.10 10.74 4.33
C LEU A 126 28.36 11.55 4.62
N PRO A 127 29.57 10.98 4.38
CA PRO A 127 30.82 11.75 4.50
C PRO A 127 30.90 12.84 3.44
N VAL A 128 29.94 12.91 2.54
CA VAL A 128 29.85 13.86 1.43
C VAL A 128 28.43 14.33 1.24
N SER A 129 28.24 15.59 0.89
CA SER A 129 26.93 16.09 0.46
C SER A 129 26.58 15.53 -0.92
N VAL A 130 25.31 15.18 -1.13
CA VAL A 130 24.76 14.72 -2.42
C VAL A 130 23.72 15.72 -2.89
N ASN A 131 23.94 16.32 -4.02
CA ASN A 131 22.97 17.23 -4.65
C ASN A 131 22.71 16.74 -6.08
N ILE A 132 21.46 16.37 -6.37
CA ILE A 132 20.95 16.00 -7.69
C ILE A 132 20.01 17.13 -8.15
N GLY A 133 20.55 18.03 -8.96
CA GLY A 133 19.82 19.22 -9.42
C GLY A 133 18.59 18.89 -10.28
N ALA A 134 18.70 17.86 -11.12
CA ALA A 134 17.58 17.41 -11.95
C ALA A 134 17.57 15.89 -12.11
N ILE A 135 16.39 15.31 -11.96
CA ILE A 135 16.04 13.94 -12.36
C ILE A 135 15.00 14.06 -13.47
N SER A 136 15.19 13.38 -14.62
CA SER A 136 14.27 13.46 -15.73
C SER A 136 14.14 12.12 -16.45
N VAL A 137 12.94 11.56 -16.51
CA VAL A 137 12.61 10.41 -17.35
C VAL A 137 11.47 10.80 -18.27
N LYS A 138 11.75 10.88 -19.59
CA LYS A 138 10.78 11.41 -20.57
C LYS A 138 9.61 10.48 -20.77
N LYS A 139 9.82 9.17 -20.70
CA LYS A 139 8.80 8.16 -20.95
C LYS A 139 8.91 7.04 -19.93
N VAL A 140 7.96 6.96 -19.03
CA VAL A 140 7.80 5.85 -18.07
C VAL A 140 6.58 5.04 -18.49
N SER A 141 6.79 3.78 -18.87
CA SER A 141 5.71 2.85 -19.24
C SER A 141 5.46 1.90 -18.07
N LEU A 142 4.26 1.93 -17.52
CA LEU A 142 3.82 1.07 -16.43
C LEU A 142 2.87 0.01 -16.99
N GLY A 143 3.16 -1.27 -16.72
CA GLY A 143 2.28 -2.38 -17.09
C GLY A 143 1.04 -2.44 -16.20
N GLU A 144 -0.04 -3.00 -16.70
CA GLU A 144 -1.28 -3.26 -15.93
C GLU A 144 -1.01 -4.01 -14.60
N PRO A 145 -0.13 -5.04 -14.55
CA PRO A 145 0.18 -5.73 -13.29
C PRO A 145 0.84 -4.85 -12.21
N VAL A 146 1.31 -3.64 -12.58
CA VAL A 146 2.00 -2.73 -11.65
C VAL A 146 1.01 -1.79 -10.95
N VAL A 147 0.08 -1.21 -11.71
CA VAL A 147 -0.81 -0.13 -11.23
C VAL A 147 -2.28 -0.35 -11.60
N GLY A 148 -2.67 -1.59 -11.96
CA GLY A 148 -4.05 -1.95 -12.26
C GLY A 148 -4.55 -1.50 -13.64
N VAL A 149 -3.78 -0.67 -14.36
CA VAL A 149 -4.05 -0.17 -15.70
C VAL A 149 -2.74 0.16 -16.39
N ALA A 150 -2.61 -0.13 -17.69
CA ALA A 150 -1.42 0.31 -18.41
C ALA A 150 -1.37 1.85 -18.48
N ALA A 151 -0.23 2.44 -18.13
CA ALA A 151 -0.07 3.88 -18.07
C ALA A 151 1.26 4.34 -18.68
N LEU A 152 1.23 5.55 -19.26
CA LEU A 152 2.40 6.24 -19.75
C LEU A 152 2.55 7.55 -18.97
N ALA A 153 3.76 7.81 -18.45
CA ALA A 153 4.05 9.01 -17.67
C ALA A 153 5.43 9.58 -17.99
N SER A 154 5.67 10.80 -17.57
CA SER A 154 6.99 11.41 -17.44
C SER A 154 7.29 11.64 -15.96
N VAL A 155 8.58 11.64 -15.60
CA VAL A 155 9.05 11.89 -14.24
C VAL A 155 10.08 13.00 -14.25
N THR A 156 9.92 13.98 -13.36
CA THR A 156 10.91 15.01 -13.07
C THR A 156 11.10 15.14 -11.57
N GLY A 157 12.31 15.51 -11.13
CA GLY A 157 12.59 15.66 -9.70
C GLY A 157 13.93 16.28 -9.40
N ALA A 158 14.19 16.47 -8.11
CA ALA A 158 15.45 16.87 -7.54
C ALA A 158 15.62 16.26 -6.15
N LEU A 159 16.87 16.06 -5.71
CA LEU A 159 17.19 15.51 -4.40
C LEU A 159 18.43 16.20 -3.85
N MET A 160 18.36 16.61 -2.59
CA MET A 160 19.52 17.09 -1.83
C MET A 160 19.62 16.28 -0.54
N ILE A 161 20.83 15.85 -0.21
CA ILE A 161 21.17 15.24 1.09
C ILE A 161 22.52 15.82 1.52
N ALA A 162 22.55 16.53 2.63
CA ALA A 162 23.75 17.14 3.18
C ALA A 162 23.62 17.26 4.70
N GLU A 163 24.67 16.88 5.43
CA GLU A 163 24.78 17.13 6.88
C GLU A 163 23.57 16.68 7.71
N GLY A 164 22.95 15.54 7.35
CA GLY A 164 21.75 15.03 8.00
C GLY A 164 20.43 15.75 7.62
N GLU A 165 20.49 16.69 6.68
CA GLU A 165 19.33 17.33 6.05
C GLU A 165 19.02 16.64 4.71
N GLY A 166 17.74 16.54 4.36
CA GLY A 166 17.29 16.00 3.08
C GLY A 166 16.10 16.74 2.53
N GLU A 167 16.15 17.06 1.25
CA GLU A 167 15.03 17.61 0.49
C GLU A 167 14.80 16.77 -0.75
N ALA A 168 13.56 16.47 -1.06
CA ALA A 168 13.16 15.74 -2.27
C ALA A 168 11.97 16.43 -2.93
N LYS A 169 12.03 16.56 -4.25
CA LYS A 169 10.93 17.02 -5.10
C LYS A 169 10.74 16.01 -6.21
N LEU A 170 9.48 15.61 -6.45
CA LEU A 170 9.13 14.68 -7.50
C LEU A 170 7.82 15.15 -8.17
N THR A 171 7.79 15.11 -9.48
CA THR A 171 6.58 15.30 -10.27
C THR A 171 6.47 14.16 -11.26
N ILE A 172 5.32 13.48 -11.26
CA ILE A 172 4.97 12.45 -12.24
C ILE A 172 3.75 12.96 -13.00
N THR A 173 3.88 13.05 -14.32
CA THR A 173 2.79 13.51 -15.19
C THR A 173 2.40 12.39 -16.15
N ARG A 174 1.12 12.05 -16.21
CA ARG A 174 0.61 11.11 -17.24
C ARG A 174 0.65 11.75 -18.62
N GLU A 175 1.12 10.98 -19.58
CA GLU A 175 1.33 11.39 -20.97
C GLU A 175 0.42 10.60 -21.94
N ASP A 176 -0.44 9.75 -21.42
CA ASP A 176 -1.45 9.01 -22.20
C ASP A 176 -2.78 9.79 -22.32
N SER A 177 -3.85 9.12 -22.72
CA SER A 177 -5.18 9.75 -22.91
C SER A 177 -5.85 10.18 -21.60
N THR A 178 -5.38 9.66 -20.46
CA THR A 178 -5.96 9.97 -19.14
C THR A 178 -5.06 10.98 -18.43
N ALA A 179 -5.56 12.18 -18.17
CA ALA A 179 -4.80 13.21 -17.48
C ALA A 179 -4.53 12.82 -16.02
N GLY A 180 -3.28 12.99 -15.57
CA GLY A 180 -2.89 12.73 -14.20
C GLY A 180 -1.59 13.45 -13.84
N ILE A 181 -1.50 13.97 -12.63
CA ILE A 181 -0.29 14.56 -12.07
C ILE A 181 -0.16 14.21 -10.59
N PHE A 182 0.99 13.68 -10.22
CA PHE A 182 1.41 13.50 -8.84
C PHE A 182 2.58 14.41 -8.54
N LYS A 183 2.55 15.09 -7.41
CA LYS A 183 3.65 15.92 -6.88
C LYS A 183 3.95 15.52 -5.45
N LEU A 184 5.23 15.43 -5.15
CA LEU A 184 5.75 15.19 -3.81
C LEU A 184 6.82 16.24 -3.52
N GLU A 185 6.70 16.90 -2.39
CA GLU A 185 7.75 17.72 -1.78
C GLU A 185 7.93 17.20 -0.35
N ALA A 186 9.16 16.83 0.00
CA ALA A 186 9.49 16.38 1.33
C ALA A 186 10.80 16.98 1.79
N ALA A 187 10.87 17.39 3.05
CA ALA A 187 12.08 17.81 3.71
C ALA A 187 12.18 17.15 5.07
N PHE A 188 13.38 16.73 5.46
CA PHE A 188 13.62 16.09 6.76
C PHE A 188 14.99 16.49 7.31
N SER A 189 15.03 16.71 8.62
CA SER A 189 16.26 17.02 9.35
C SER A 189 16.51 16.00 10.47
N ASN A 190 17.71 15.41 10.49
CA ASN A 190 18.12 14.52 11.57
C ASN A 190 18.20 15.27 12.92
N ALA A 191 18.65 16.52 12.89
CA ALA A 191 18.87 17.32 14.10
C ALA A 191 17.58 17.68 14.82
N THR A 192 16.55 18.08 14.05
CA THR A 192 15.24 18.45 14.61
C THR A 192 14.25 17.31 14.59
N ARG A 193 14.50 16.26 13.79
CA ARG A 193 13.62 15.15 13.48
C ARG A 193 12.28 15.59 12.85
N ILE A 194 12.23 16.80 12.32
CA ILE A 194 11.05 17.33 11.65
C ILE A 194 11.02 16.81 10.20
N LEU A 195 9.86 16.26 9.84
CA LEU A 195 9.48 15.91 8.48
C LEU A 195 8.43 16.92 8.00
N ALA A 196 8.74 17.63 6.93
CA ALA A 196 7.74 18.39 6.18
C ALA A 196 7.37 17.57 4.94
N LEU A 197 6.07 17.34 4.73
CA LEU A 197 5.51 16.55 3.63
C LEU A 197 4.37 17.30 2.96
N ASN A 198 4.46 17.42 1.64
CA ASN A 198 3.37 17.89 0.79
C ASN A 198 3.27 16.96 -0.42
N ALA A 199 2.24 16.11 -0.43
CA ALA A 199 1.96 15.21 -1.53
C ALA A 199 0.59 15.56 -2.13
N SER A 200 0.50 15.65 -3.43
CA SER A 200 -0.75 15.90 -4.14
C SER A 200 -0.86 15.01 -5.36
N LEU A 201 -2.07 14.48 -5.58
CA LEU A 201 -2.44 13.71 -6.75
C LEU A 201 -3.67 14.34 -7.36
N ARG A 202 -3.66 14.56 -8.67
CA ARG A 202 -4.85 14.91 -9.43
C ARG A 202 -4.96 13.99 -10.62
N GLU A 203 -6.05 13.27 -10.74
CA GLU A 203 -6.35 12.35 -11.82
C GLU A 203 -7.72 12.64 -12.43
N ALA A 204 -7.82 12.51 -13.76
CA ALA A 204 -9.10 12.43 -14.43
C ALA A 204 -9.82 11.10 -14.10
N ALA A 205 -11.05 10.93 -14.59
CA ALA A 205 -11.71 9.62 -14.53
C ALA A 205 -10.81 8.53 -15.15
N ASP A 206 -10.95 7.31 -14.70
CA ASP A 206 -10.12 6.15 -15.07
C ASP A 206 -8.63 6.33 -14.69
N GLY A 207 -8.39 7.08 -13.62
CA GLY A 207 -7.07 7.31 -13.03
C GLY A 207 -6.44 6.06 -12.44
N ILE A 208 -5.11 6.09 -12.24
CA ILE A 208 -4.36 4.97 -11.66
C ILE A 208 -4.84 4.64 -10.25
N VAL A 209 -4.97 5.66 -9.38
CA VAL A 209 -5.34 5.43 -7.99
C VAL A 209 -6.78 4.94 -7.86
N ALA A 210 -7.71 5.51 -8.64
CA ALA A 210 -9.10 5.05 -8.65
C ALA A 210 -9.22 3.57 -9.06
N ASN A 211 -8.42 3.12 -10.05
CA ASN A 211 -8.35 1.72 -10.45
C ASN A 211 -7.69 0.83 -9.40
N LEU A 212 -6.55 1.25 -8.83
CA LEU A 212 -5.78 0.48 -7.86
C LEU A 212 -6.58 0.16 -6.59
N ILE A 213 -7.39 1.11 -6.11
CA ILE A 213 -8.28 0.91 -4.95
C ILE A 213 -9.67 0.40 -5.36
N SER A 214 -9.85 0.02 -6.64
CA SER A 214 -11.11 -0.50 -7.19
C SER A 214 -12.32 0.41 -6.89
N LEU A 215 -12.14 1.72 -7.04
CA LEU A 215 -13.18 2.69 -6.75
C LEU A 215 -14.31 2.60 -7.81
N PRO A 216 -15.57 2.34 -7.42
CA PRO A 216 -16.66 2.15 -8.38
C PRO A 216 -16.86 3.39 -9.26
N GLY A 217 -16.88 3.15 -10.59
CA GLY A 217 -17.05 4.24 -11.58
C GLY A 217 -15.81 5.09 -11.80
N THR A 218 -14.67 4.70 -11.21
CA THR A 218 -13.34 5.33 -11.40
C THR A 218 -13.40 6.86 -11.54
N PRO A 219 -13.98 7.59 -10.55
CA PRO A 219 -14.20 9.03 -10.65
C PRO A 219 -12.87 9.81 -10.68
N PRO A 220 -12.88 11.06 -11.15
CA PRO A 220 -11.72 11.93 -11.04
C PRO A 220 -11.39 12.20 -9.56
N LEU A 221 -10.11 12.16 -9.22
CA LEU A 221 -9.60 12.34 -7.86
C LEU A 221 -8.65 13.54 -7.75
N ASP A 222 -8.77 14.28 -6.66
CA ASP A 222 -7.82 15.31 -6.21
C ASP A 222 -7.51 15.02 -4.74
N LEU A 223 -6.37 14.37 -4.48
CA LEU A 223 -5.91 13.99 -3.14
C LEU A 223 -4.76 14.89 -2.73
N THR A 224 -4.82 15.42 -1.51
CA THR A 224 -3.74 16.19 -0.89
C THR A 224 -3.43 15.60 0.47
N ILE A 225 -2.14 15.38 0.75
CA ILE A 225 -1.61 14.94 2.04
C ILE A 225 -0.55 15.95 2.47
N THR A 226 -0.74 16.60 3.61
CA THR A 226 0.20 17.60 4.12
C THR A 226 0.46 17.37 5.59
N GLY A 227 1.70 17.58 6.01
CA GLY A 227 2.10 17.51 7.41
C GLY A 227 3.47 18.15 7.61
N GLU A 228 3.69 18.70 8.79
CA GLU A 228 4.98 19.20 9.24
C GLU A 228 5.04 18.98 10.75
N ASP A 229 5.79 17.96 11.16
CA ASP A 229 5.91 17.60 12.57
C ASP A 229 7.13 16.67 12.77
N MET A 230 7.46 16.35 14.01
CA MET A 230 8.47 15.33 14.30
C MET A 230 8.06 13.98 13.72
N ILE A 231 8.97 13.30 13.01
CA ILE A 231 8.69 12.02 12.35
C ILE A 231 8.24 10.91 13.32
N ASP A 232 8.62 11.04 14.58
CA ASP A 232 8.26 10.11 15.64
C ASP A 232 6.80 10.31 16.11
N ASN A 233 6.27 11.54 15.92
CA ASN A 233 4.88 11.93 16.22
C ASN A 233 4.27 12.67 15.02
N PHE A 234 4.42 12.12 13.83
CA PHE A 234 4.06 12.81 12.60
C PHE A 234 2.54 12.82 12.36
N ALA A 235 2.01 14.02 12.20
CA ALA A 235 0.61 14.23 11.86
C ALA A 235 0.44 14.72 10.41
N ALA A 236 -0.32 13.98 9.61
CA ALA A 236 -0.69 14.35 8.26
C ALA A 236 -2.17 14.64 8.14
N ASN A 237 -2.51 15.74 7.46
CA ASN A 237 -3.87 16.05 7.04
C ASN A 237 -4.11 15.48 5.64
N VAL A 238 -5.24 14.80 5.46
CA VAL A 238 -5.65 14.18 4.20
C VAL A 238 -6.93 14.85 3.72
N VAL A 239 -6.96 15.28 2.46
CA VAL A 239 -8.14 15.85 1.81
C VAL A 239 -8.31 15.20 0.45
N LEU A 240 -9.44 14.54 0.24
CA LEU A 240 -9.85 14.01 -1.06
C LEU A 240 -11.00 14.83 -1.61
N LYS A 241 -10.89 15.27 -2.85
CA LYS A 241 -11.93 16.00 -3.57
C LYS A 241 -12.31 15.26 -4.85
N THR A 242 -13.57 15.41 -5.25
CA THR A 242 -14.04 15.11 -6.60
C THR A 242 -14.82 16.30 -7.11
N ASP A 243 -14.66 16.65 -8.39
CA ASP A 243 -15.30 17.82 -9.01
C ASP A 243 -15.07 19.12 -8.22
N GLY A 244 -13.87 19.28 -7.61
CA GLY A 244 -13.47 20.43 -6.81
C GLY A 244 -14.12 20.53 -5.44
N ARG A 245 -14.96 19.56 -5.01
CA ARG A 245 -15.62 19.54 -3.70
C ARG A 245 -14.92 18.56 -2.76
N PRO A 246 -14.62 18.96 -1.51
CA PRO A 246 -14.13 18.01 -0.51
C PRO A 246 -15.13 16.88 -0.31
N ARG A 247 -14.66 15.65 -0.41
CA ARG A 247 -15.44 14.42 -0.18
C ARG A 247 -15.01 13.73 1.09
N LEU A 248 -13.71 13.71 1.32
CA LEU A 248 -13.08 13.06 2.45
C LEU A 248 -12.08 14.02 3.08
N THR A 249 -12.10 14.14 4.38
CA THR A 249 -11.09 14.85 5.16
C THR A 249 -10.69 13.99 6.33
N GLY A 250 -9.43 14.04 6.71
CA GLY A 250 -8.99 13.28 7.85
C GLY A 250 -7.60 13.66 8.31
N ARG A 251 -7.23 13.05 9.43
CA ARG A 251 -5.91 13.14 10.02
C ARG A 251 -5.37 11.73 10.21
N ILE A 252 -4.11 11.55 9.85
CA ILE A 252 -3.33 10.36 10.15
C ILE A 252 -2.23 10.79 11.10
N LEU A 253 -2.10 10.11 12.23
CA LEU A 253 -1.07 10.35 13.23
C LEU A 253 -0.20 9.10 13.34
N THR A 254 1.10 9.24 13.16
CA THR A 254 2.07 8.16 13.37
C THR A 254 2.83 8.43 14.66
N LEU A 255 2.78 7.49 15.59
CA LEU A 255 3.44 7.57 16.89
C LEU A 255 4.52 6.48 16.95
N ALA A 256 5.77 6.87 17.19
CA ALA A 256 6.83 5.92 17.51
C ALA A 256 6.92 5.74 19.02
N ASN A 257 7.19 4.52 19.47
CA ASN A 257 7.40 4.25 20.89
C ASN A 257 8.87 4.52 21.26
N GLU A 258 9.14 5.59 22.01
CA GLU A 258 10.48 5.98 22.43
C GLU A 258 11.17 4.90 23.29
N ALA A 259 10.43 4.17 24.11
CA ALA A 259 10.97 3.08 24.93
C ALA A 259 11.53 1.91 24.09
N ALA A 260 11.00 1.69 22.90
CA ALA A 260 11.53 0.71 21.97
C ALA A 260 12.85 1.16 21.31
N GLN A 261 13.13 2.46 21.26
CA GLN A 261 14.35 3.01 20.68
C GLN A 261 15.57 2.90 21.61
N ASP A 262 15.36 2.93 22.91
CA ASP A 262 16.43 2.90 23.93
C ASP A 262 16.81 1.47 24.38
N GLY A 263 16.29 0.43 23.75
CA GLY A 263 16.53 -0.98 24.13
C GLY A 263 15.91 -1.37 25.48
N ALA A 264 15.10 -0.51 26.07
CA ALA A 264 14.31 -0.75 27.28
C ALA A 264 12.87 -1.18 26.89
N SER A 265 12.73 -1.97 25.81
CA SER A 265 11.42 -2.40 25.34
C SER A 265 10.70 -3.21 26.42
N ASP A 266 9.55 -2.70 26.85
CA ASP A 266 8.52 -3.53 27.48
C ASP A 266 8.19 -4.64 26.45
N GLU A 267 8.56 -5.89 26.75
CA GLU A 267 8.30 -7.02 25.85
C GLU A 267 6.78 -7.06 25.58
N GLY A 268 6.36 -6.53 24.43
CA GLY A 268 4.97 -6.50 24.01
C GLY A 268 4.39 -5.13 23.62
N ALA A 269 5.12 -4.03 23.82
CA ALA A 269 4.66 -2.72 23.34
C ALA A 269 4.88 -2.59 21.80
N PRO A 270 3.99 -1.89 21.06
CA PRO A 270 4.19 -1.66 19.64
C PRO A 270 5.35 -0.68 19.39
N ASN A 271 6.15 -0.93 18.37
CA ASN A 271 7.21 0.01 17.94
C ASN A 271 6.64 1.28 17.34
N ARG A 272 5.55 1.12 16.64
CA ARG A 272 4.86 2.21 15.95
C ARG A 272 3.37 2.00 15.97
N THR A 273 2.66 3.09 16.18
CA THR A 273 1.21 3.14 16.07
C THR A 273 0.82 4.14 14.99
N VAL A 274 -0.15 3.80 14.17
CA VAL A 274 -0.76 4.68 13.17
C VAL A 274 -2.23 4.83 13.51
N GLU A 275 -2.64 6.04 13.85
CA GLU A 275 -4.03 6.39 14.09
C GLU A 275 -4.61 7.10 12.87
N ALA A 276 -5.84 6.77 12.51
CA ALA A 276 -6.58 7.43 11.43
C ALA A 276 -7.95 7.87 11.94
N ASP A 277 -8.30 9.14 11.71
CA ASP A 277 -9.65 9.68 11.84
C ASP A 277 -10.02 10.34 10.50
N ILE A 278 -10.85 9.66 9.72
CA ILE A 278 -11.22 10.05 8.36
C ILE A 278 -12.73 10.12 8.29
N LYS A 279 -13.25 11.22 7.73
CA LYS A 279 -14.70 11.43 7.59
C LYS A 279 -15.04 12.14 6.29
N GLY A 280 -16.26 11.92 5.81
CA GLY A 280 -16.74 12.63 4.65
C GLY A 280 -17.97 12.04 3.98
N ASP A 281 -18.31 12.65 2.84
CA ASP A 281 -19.39 12.25 1.96
C ASP A 281 -18.82 11.41 0.80
N LEU A 282 -18.98 10.10 0.89
CA LEU A 282 -18.52 9.16 -0.13
C LEU A 282 -19.55 8.90 -1.23
N THR A 283 -20.75 9.48 -1.16
CA THR A 283 -21.85 9.19 -2.09
C THR A 283 -21.52 9.45 -3.55
N SER A 284 -20.60 10.38 -3.83
CA SER A 284 -20.15 10.68 -5.19
C SER A 284 -19.02 9.78 -5.69
N LEU A 285 -18.41 8.99 -4.80
CA LEU A 285 -17.33 8.05 -5.12
C LEU A 285 -17.86 6.66 -5.45
N PHE A 286 -19.11 6.38 -5.14
CA PHE A 286 -19.76 5.10 -5.35
C PHE A 286 -20.90 5.20 -6.38
N ALA A 287 -21.22 4.07 -7.00
CA ALA A 287 -22.36 3.99 -7.91
C ALA A 287 -23.67 4.45 -7.22
N PRO A 288 -24.59 5.08 -7.95
CA PRO A 288 -25.79 5.70 -7.36
C PRO A 288 -26.59 4.77 -6.45
N GLN A 289 -26.65 3.48 -6.76
CA GLN A 289 -27.40 2.47 -5.99
C GLN A 289 -26.88 2.25 -4.55
N TYR A 290 -25.60 2.58 -4.26
CA TYR A 290 -24.99 2.42 -2.94
C TYR A 290 -25.05 3.68 -2.06
N ARG A 291 -25.64 4.78 -2.55
CA ARG A 291 -25.62 6.08 -1.86
C ARG A 291 -26.39 6.03 -0.55
N ASP A 292 -27.51 5.33 -0.52
CA ASP A 292 -28.34 5.21 0.68
C ASP A 292 -27.63 4.37 1.75
N PHE A 293 -26.88 3.34 1.36
CA PHE A 293 -26.05 2.55 2.26
C PHE A 293 -24.93 3.38 2.92
N LEU A 294 -24.22 4.19 2.13
CA LEU A 294 -23.10 4.99 2.63
C LEU A 294 -23.57 6.26 3.35
N GLY A 295 -24.55 6.96 2.77
CA GLY A 295 -24.96 8.28 3.26
C GLY A 295 -23.88 9.36 3.10
N THR A 296 -24.18 10.55 3.59
CA THR A 296 -23.30 11.72 3.47
C THR A 296 -22.28 11.87 4.60
N ASN A 297 -22.31 10.99 5.61
CA ASN A 297 -21.49 11.05 6.81
C ASN A 297 -20.82 9.68 7.09
N VAL A 298 -19.86 9.33 6.29
CA VAL A 298 -19.00 8.16 6.59
C VAL A 298 -17.88 8.60 7.51
N ARG A 299 -17.60 7.82 8.56
CA ARG A 299 -16.48 8.02 9.47
C ARG A 299 -15.74 6.73 9.71
N LEU A 300 -14.42 6.77 9.56
CA LEU A 300 -13.49 5.71 9.91
C LEU A 300 -12.55 6.20 10.98
N GLU A 301 -12.51 5.52 12.11
CA GLU A 301 -11.52 5.67 13.18
C GLU A 301 -10.83 4.33 13.36
N SER A 302 -9.51 4.34 13.44
CA SER A 302 -8.74 3.12 13.65
C SER A 302 -7.37 3.42 14.21
N ARG A 303 -6.81 2.43 14.92
CA ARG A 303 -5.43 2.41 15.39
C ARG A 303 -4.77 1.13 14.88
N ILE A 304 -3.64 1.26 14.20
CA ILE A 304 -2.82 0.13 13.74
C ILE A 304 -1.54 0.12 14.55
N SER A 305 -1.29 -0.97 15.26
CA SER A 305 -0.09 -1.20 16.07
C SER A 305 0.84 -2.16 15.31
N LEU A 306 2.10 -1.74 15.14
CA LEU A 306 3.16 -2.51 14.50
C LEU A 306 4.21 -2.90 15.53
N PHE A 307 4.56 -4.19 15.60
CA PHE A 307 5.48 -4.74 16.58
C PHE A 307 6.81 -5.17 15.95
N GLU A 308 7.89 -5.16 16.71
CA GLU A 308 9.23 -5.50 16.24
C GLU A 308 9.33 -6.95 15.77
N ASP A 309 8.62 -7.85 16.41
CA ASP A 309 8.57 -9.26 16.06
C ASP A 309 7.74 -9.58 14.82
N GLY A 310 7.17 -8.56 14.16
CA GLY A 310 6.36 -8.68 12.95
C GLY A 310 4.87 -8.87 13.19
N ARG A 311 4.42 -8.95 14.44
CA ARG A 311 2.99 -8.90 14.78
C ARG A 311 2.38 -7.57 14.36
N LYS A 312 1.08 -7.58 14.10
CA LYS A 312 0.28 -6.40 13.75
C LYS A 312 -1.05 -6.45 14.47
N ALA A 313 -1.51 -5.31 14.93
CA ALA A 313 -2.87 -5.21 15.47
C ALA A 313 -3.61 -4.03 14.82
N LEU A 314 -4.88 -4.22 14.56
CA LEU A 314 -5.85 -3.18 14.27
C LEU A 314 -6.72 -3.06 15.51
N ASP A 315 -6.56 -1.98 16.23
CA ASP A 315 -7.28 -1.72 17.47
C ASP A 315 -8.27 -0.58 17.24
N ASP A 316 -9.34 -0.53 18.04
CA ASP A 316 -10.33 0.57 18.04
C ASP A 316 -10.94 0.86 16.65
N LEU A 317 -11.06 -0.16 15.77
CA LEU A 317 -11.74 0.04 14.49
C LEU A 317 -13.18 0.44 14.72
N THR A 318 -13.55 1.60 14.22
CA THR A 318 -14.93 2.06 14.13
C THR A 318 -15.20 2.60 12.72
N LEU A 319 -16.12 1.94 12.00
CA LEU A 319 -16.62 2.42 10.71
C LEU A 319 -18.12 2.71 10.86
N THR A 320 -18.51 3.94 10.57
CA THR A 320 -19.90 4.37 10.57
C THR A 320 -20.29 4.90 9.20
N ALA A 321 -21.37 4.39 8.65
CA ALA A 321 -22.06 4.87 7.45
C ALA A 321 -23.55 4.96 7.75
N ALA A 322 -24.38 5.39 6.80
CA ALA A 322 -25.82 5.53 7.04
C ALA A 322 -26.46 4.20 7.49
N ALA A 323 -26.19 3.12 6.75
CA ALA A 323 -26.77 1.80 7.03
C ALA A 323 -25.81 0.84 7.75
N LEU A 324 -24.56 1.24 8.08
CA LEU A 324 -23.57 0.35 8.68
C LEU A 324 -22.92 0.98 9.91
N ARG A 325 -22.80 0.21 10.98
CA ARG A 325 -21.89 0.44 12.11
C ARG A 325 -21.07 -0.80 12.32
N LEU A 326 -19.77 -0.69 12.14
CA LEU A 326 -18.79 -1.76 12.39
C LEU A 326 -17.85 -1.31 13.48
N LYS A 327 -17.60 -2.17 14.45
CA LYS A 327 -16.56 -2.02 15.49
C LYS A 327 -15.77 -3.29 15.61
N GLY A 328 -14.49 -3.15 15.95
CA GLY A 328 -13.71 -4.35 16.23
C GLY A 328 -12.22 -4.13 16.40
N ASP A 329 -11.59 -5.25 16.72
CA ASP A 329 -10.16 -5.39 16.93
C ASP A 329 -9.70 -6.65 16.20
N VAL A 330 -8.50 -6.61 15.62
CA VAL A 330 -7.85 -7.75 14.96
C VAL A 330 -6.38 -7.75 15.32
N ALA A 331 -5.86 -8.84 15.84
CA ALA A 331 -4.42 -9.04 16.04
C ALA A 331 -3.94 -10.22 15.19
N LEU A 332 -2.83 -10.01 14.50
CA LEU A 332 -2.17 -10.99 13.65
C LEU A 332 -0.78 -11.30 14.17
N ALA A 333 -0.42 -12.57 14.16
CA ALA A 333 0.95 -13.01 14.41
C ALA A 333 1.88 -12.60 13.26
N ALA A 334 3.18 -12.75 13.47
CA ALA A 334 4.22 -12.44 12.48
C ALA A 334 4.06 -13.26 11.17
N ASP A 335 3.48 -14.45 11.25
CA ASP A 335 3.19 -15.33 10.11
C ASP A 335 1.85 -15.03 9.42
N GLY A 336 1.14 -13.97 9.88
CA GLY A 336 -0.15 -13.52 9.33
C GLY A 336 -1.38 -14.29 9.85
N LEU A 337 -1.21 -15.31 10.70
CA LEU A 337 -2.33 -15.99 11.31
C LEU A 337 -3.00 -15.10 12.37
N PRO A 338 -4.34 -15.17 12.52
CA PRO A 338 -5.02 -14.42 13.56
C PRO A 338 -4.59 -14.88 14.96
N GLU A 339 -4.28 -13.94 15.84
CA GLU A 339 -4.11 -14.14 17.27
C GLU A 339 -5.39 -13.85 18.05
N ARG A 340 -6.05 -12.80 17.64
CA ARG A 340 -7.34 -12.39 18.19
C ARG A 340 -8.13 -11.64 17.14
N PHE A 341 -9.42 -11.83 17.10
CA PHE A 341 -10.35 -10.90 16.47
C PHE A 341 -11.64 -10.82 17.25
N GLN A 342 -12.17 -9.62 17.31
CA GLN A 342 -13.49 -9.32 17.83
C GLN A 342 -14.12 -8.31 16.89
N LEU A 343 -15.17 -8.69 16.18
CA LEU A 343 -15.87 -7.85 15.22
C LEU A 343 -17.35 -7.85 15.54
N ASP A 344 -17.95 -6.67 15.58
CA ASP A 344 -19.38 -6.44 15.73
C ASP A 344 -19.85 -5.50 14.64
N ALA A 345 -20.82 -5.93 13.84
CA ALA A 345 -21.43 -5.09 12.83
C ALA A 345 -22.96 -5.07 13.00
N VAL A 346 -23.52 -3.90 12.84
CA VAL A 346 -24.96 -3.67 12.73
C VAL A 346 -25.21 -3.01 11.39
N LEU A 347 -26.04 -3.67 10.59
CA LEU A 347 -26.51 -3.18 9.32
C LEU A 347 -27.98 -2.87 9.48
N GLN A 348 -28.37 -1.64 9.30
CA GLN A 348 -29.76 -1.19 9.38
C GLN A 348 -29.89 0.22 8.78
N ASP A 349 -30.73 0.34 7.77
CA ASP A 349 -31.11 1.65 7.26
C ASP A 349 -31.90 2.44 8.31
N PRO A 350 -31.66 3.76 8.46
CA PRO A 350 -32.37 4.61 9.43
C PRO A 350 -33.90 4.63 9.25
N GLU A 351 -34.37 4.46 8.02
CA GLU A 351 -35.81 4.44 7.68
C GLU A 351 -36.41 3.02 7.73
N GLY A 352 -35.56 2.00 7.99
CA GLY A 352 -35.98 0.60 8.06
C GLY A 352 -36.18 -0.08 6.70
N SER A 353 -35.72 0.57 5.62
CA SER A 353 -35.74 0.03 4.28
C SER A 353 -34.63 -1.01 4.07
N ALA A 354 -34.77 -1.88 3.05
CA ALA A 354 -33.69 -2.76 2.66
C ALA A 354 -32.56 -1.94 2.00
N SER A 355 -31.31 -2.22 2.38
CA SER A 355 -30.11 -1.58 1.85
C SER A 355 -29.41 -2.50 0.86
N LEU A 356 -29.00 -1.99 -0.29
CA LEU A 356 -28.15 -2.70 -1.23
C LEU A 356 -26.71 -2.69 -0.70
N LEU A 357 -26.15 -3.87 -0.49
CA LEU A 357 -24.79 -4.01 0.02
C LEU A 357 -23.74 -3.75 -1.07
N PRO A 358 -22.67 -2.98 -0.81
CA PRO A 358 -21.58 -2.74 -1.75
C PRO A 358 -20.58 -3.92 -1.76
N ILE A 359 -21.08 -5.13 -2.05
CA ILE A 359 -20.29 -6.36 -2.13
C ILE A 359 -20.22 -6.86 -3.59
N PRO A 360 -19.16 -7.56 -3.99
CA PRO A 360 -19.04 -8.11 -5.35
C PRO A 360 -20.10 -9.20 -5.65
N GLY A 361 -20.47 -9.31 -6.91
CA GLY A 361 -21.40 -10.32 -7.42
C GLY A 361 -22.82 -9.78 -7.62
N ASP A 362 -23.81 -10.65 -7.44
CA ASP A 362 -25.23 -10.28 -7.61
C ASP A 362 -25.66 -9.26 -6.57
N GLU A 363 -26.60 -8.39 -6.96
CA GLU A 363 -27.21 -7.43 -6.03
C GLU A 363 -27.74 -8.14 -4.79
N THR A 364 -27.29 -7.69 -3.63
CA THR A 364 -27.66 -8.28 -2.35
C THR A 364 -28.30 -7.21 -1.48
N TRP A 365 -29.56 -7.37 -1.18
CA TRP A 365 -30.35 -6.48 -0.34
C TRP A 365 -30.55 -7.09 1.04
N VAL A 366 -30.44 -6.26 2.08
CA VAL A 366 -30.67 -6.66 3.47
C VAL A 366 -31.40 -5.54 4.19
N ARG A 367 -32.48 -5.85 4.91
CA ARG A 367 -33.20 -4.87 5.72
C ARG A 367 -32.46 -4.58 7.01
N SER A 368 -32.08 -5.63 7.72
CA SER A 368 -31.22 -5.51 8.91
C SER A 368 -30.34 -6.74 9.08
N ALA A 369 -29.16 -6.53 9.65
CA ALA A 369 -28.29 -7.62 10.10
C ALA A 369 -27.52 -7.23 11.35
N LYS A 370 -27.35 -8.20 12.27
CA LYS A 370 -26.40 -8.13 13.37
C LYS A 370 -25.38 -9.22 13.16
N ILE A 371 -24.11 -8.87 13.12
CA ILE A 371 -23.02 -9.79 12.86
C ILE A 371 -22.02 -9.70 13.99
N SER A 372 -21.54 -10.83 14.48
CA SER A 372 -20.47 -10.91 15.45
C SER A 372 -19.48 -12.02 15.10
N ALA A 373 -18.18 -11.76 15.28
CA ALA A 373 -17.13 -12.75 15.12
C ALA A 373 -16.13 -12.63 16.25
N ARG A 374 -15.67 -13.77 16.79
CA ARG A 374 -14.77 -13.83 17.95
C ARG A 374 -13.75 -14.94 17.79
N PHE A 375 -12.53 -14.61 18.15
CA PHE A 375 -11.43 -15.55 18.34
C PHE A 375 -10.40 -14.96 19.29
N ASP A 376 -9.84 -15.77 20.16
CA ASP A 376 -8.72 -15.40 21.00
C ASP A 376 -7.85 -16.64 21.27
N SER A 377 -6.67 -16.66 20.68
CA SER A 377 -5.72 -17.77 20.81
C SER A 377 -5.20 -17.99 22.23
N GLN A 378 -5.28 -16.98 23.10
CA GLN A 378 -4.94 -17.13 24.53
C GLN A 378 -6.02 -17.89 25.29
N MET A 379 -7.26 -17.87 24.82
CA MET A 379 -8.38 -18.61 25.40
C MET A 379 -8.57 -20.00 24.78
N GLY A 380 -7.86 -20.29 23.69
CA GLY A 380 -7.89 -21.54 22.95
C GLY A 380 -8.01 -21.34 21.46
N ASP A 381 -8.10 -22.45 20.72
CA ASP A 381 -8.11 -22.43 19.24
C ASP A 381 -9.52 -22.23 18.66
N ALA A 382 -10.55 -22.14 19.49
CA ALA A 382 -11.93 -22.06 19.03
C ALA A 382 -12.30 -20.63 18.57
N TRP A 383 -12.94 -20.53 17.42
CA TRP A 383 -13.53 -19.29 16.92
C TRP A 383 -15.05 -19.45 16.78
N SER A 384 -15.77 -18.33 16.78
CA SER A 384 -17.20 -18.28 16.61
C SER A 384 -17.63 -17.10 15.72
N PHE A 385 -18.73 -17.31 15.02
CA PHE A 385 -19.41 -16.31 14.20
C PHE A 385 -20.93 -16.48 14.42
N ALA A 386 -21.64 -15.38 14.48
CA ALA A 386 -23.09 -15.35 14.50
C ALA A 386 -23.60 -14.20 13.65
N SER A 387 -24.68 -14.45 12.91
CA SER A 387 -25.39 -13.43 12.14
C SER A 387 -26.88 -13.65 12.22
N ASP A 388 -27.61 -12.60 12.60
CA ASP A 388 -29.05 -12.51 12.53
C ASP A 388 -29.41 -11.51 11.43
N MET A 389 -30.16 -11.94 10.42
CA MET A 389 -30.54 -11.12 9.26
C MET A 389 -32.06 -11.12 9.06
N GLU A 390 -32.58 -9.99 8.58
CA GLU A 390 -33.96 -9.83 8.15
C GLU A 390 -34.02 -9.21 6.75
N GLY A 391 -34.96 -9.70 5.95
CA GLY A 391 -35.25 -9.18 4.62
C GLY A 391 -34.07 -9.31 3.66
N TYR A 392 -33.50 -10.52 3.57
CA TYR A 392 -32.43 -10.84 2.64
C TYR A 392 -32.98 -11.14 1.24
N GLU A 393 -32.38 -10.55 0.21
CA GLU A 393 -32.70 -10.83 -1.19
C GLU A 393 -31.40 -10.87 -2.03
N ARG A 394 -31.23 -11.94 -2.80
CA ARG A 394 -30.14 -12.10 -3.76
C ARG A 394 -30.48 -13.15 -4.82
N ALA A 395 -30.22 -12.81 -6.10
CA ALA A 395 -30.32 -13.75 -7.23
C ALA A 395 -31.62 -14.54 -7.28
N GLY A 396 -32.74 -13.92 -6.92
CA GLY A 396 -34.07 -14.57 -6.92
C GLY A 396 -34.38 -15.46 -5.71
N VAL A 397 -33.56 -15.38 -4.67
CA VAL A 397 -33.81 -15.94 -3.34
C VAL A 397 -34.17 -14.81 -2.41
N MET A 398 -35.35 -14.89 -1.78
CA MET A 398 -35.76 -13.98 -0.71
C MET A 398 -35.94 -14.75 0.60
N LEU A 399 -35.53 -14.18 1.71
CA LEU A 399 -35.69 -14.71 3.06
C LEU A 399 -36.28 -13.63 3.96
N GLU A 400 -37.31 -13.91 4.68
CA GLU A 400 -37.86 -13.00 5.68
C GLU A 400 -36.89 -12.84 6.85
N ALA A 401 -36.33 -13.95 7.33
CA ALA A 401 -35.34 -13.98 8.37
C ALA A 401 -34.32 -15.12 8.16
N ALA A 402 -33.08 -14.91 8.54
CA ALA A 402 -32.04 -15.92 8.55
C ALA A 402 -31.14 -15.78 9.78
N GLN A 403 -30.81 -16.89 10.40
CA GLN A 403 -29.82 -16.99 11.45
C GLN A 403 -28.71 -17.91 10.97
N ILE A 404 -27.47 -17.43 11.04
CA ILE A 404 -26.30 -18.21 10.69
C ILE A 404 -25.34 -18.20 11.89
N THR A 405 -24.95 -19.39 12.31
CA THR A 405 -23.86 -19.55 13.27
C THR A 405 -22.75 -20.36 12.65
N ALA A 406 -21.54 -19.99 12.91
CA ALA A 406 -20.39 -20.80 12.54
C ALA A 406 -19.41 -20.87 13.70
N SER A 407 -18.76 -22.01 13.85
CA SER A 407 -17.72 -22.22 14.84
C SER A 407 -16.70 -23.21 14.31
N GLY A 408 -15.50 -23.15 14.86
CA GLY A 408 -14.44 -24.04 14.43
C GLY A 408 -13.16 -23.84 15.22
N VAL A 409 -12.07 -24.30 14.62
CA VAL A 409 -10.76 -24.26 15.25
C VAL A 409 -9.75 -23.64 14.27
N ILE A 410 -8.90 -22.75 14.78
CA ILE A 410 -7.72 -22.21 14.09
C ILE A 410 -6.49 -22.78 14.78
N ALA A 411 -6.03 -23.96 14.33
CA ALA A 411 -4.84 -24.59 14.88
C ALA A 411 -3.56 -23.95 14.30
N ARG A 412 -2.67 -23.49 15.20
CA ARG A 412 -1.44 -22.74 14.90
C ARG A 412 -0.16 -23.57 15.01
N GLY A 413 -0.28 -24.88 15.24
CA GLY A 413 0.85 -25.82 15.40
C GLY A 413 1.53 -26.21 14.09
N ALA A 414 2.31 -27.30 14.14
CA ALA A 414 3.03 -27.83 12.97
C ALA A 414 2.10 -28.23 11.81
N GLU A 415 0.87 -28.60 12.11
CA GLU A 415 -0.21 -28.77 11.13
C GLU A 415 -1.14 -27.56 11.21
N ARG A 416 -0.96 -26.60 10.27
CA ARG A 416 -1.88 -25.46 10.13
C ARG A 416 -3.22 -25.99 9.63
N LYS A 417 -4.25 -25.83 10.43
CA LYS A 417 -5.59 -26.30 10.09
C LYS A 417 -6.64 -25.31 10.54
N VAL A 418 -7.53 -24.96 9.62
CA VAL A 418 -8.72 -24.17 9.93
C VAL A 418 -9.95 -25.06 9.66
N THR A 419 -10.81 -25.19 10.65
CA THR A 419 -12.10 -25.89 10.51
C THR A 419 -13.24 -24.93 10.72
N ALA A 420 -14.36 -25.17 10.06
CA ALA A 420 -15.61 -24.45 10.27
C ALA A 420 -16.79 -25.42 10.20
N ARG A 421 -17.64 -25.37 11.20
CA ARG A 421 -19.00 -25.90 11.17
C ARG A 421 -19.96 -24.73 11.05
N ILE A 422 -20.79 -24.74 10.04
CA ILE A 422 -21.77 -23.71 9.74
C ILE A 422 -23.13 -24.32 9.92
N ASP A 423 -23.97 -23.71 10.73
CA ASP A 423 -25.37 -24.05 10.90
C ASP A 423 -26.22 -22.82 10.56
N GLY A 424 -27.20 -22.98 9.67
CA GLY A 424 -28.08 -21.91 9.21
C GLY A 424 -29.55 -22.32 9.32
N VAL A 425 -30.38 -21.37 9.71
CA VAL A 425 -31.86 -21.53 9.69
C VAL A 425 -32.43 -20.30 8.99
N ALA A 426 -33.25 -20.52 8.00
CA ALA A 426 -33.98 -19.48 7.28
C ALA A 426 -35.47 -19.69 7.36
N ALA A 427 -36.23 -18.62 7.41
CA ALA A 427 -37.69 -18.60 7.41
C ALA A 427 -38.21 -17.63 6.34
N GLY A 428 -39.42 -17.86 5.85
CA GLY A 428 -40.04 -17.06 4.81
C GLY A 428 -39.26 -17.16 3.49
N LEU A 429 -38.91 -18.41 3.08
CA LEU A 429 -38.18 -18.65 1.84
C LEU A 429 -39.13 -18.45 0.64
N GLU A 430 -38.77 -17.50 -0.21
CA GLU A 430 -39.38 -17.31 -1.52
C GLU A 430 -38.31 -17.51 -2.61
N LEU A 431 -38.66 -18.31 -3.62
CA LEU A 431 -37.81 -18.63 -4.77
C LEU A 431 -38.56 -18.29 -6.07
N VAL A 432 -37.78 -17.93 -7.11
CA VAL A 432 -38.34 -17.77 -8.46
C VAL A 432 -38.98 -19.07 -8.97
N ASP A 433 -38.41 -20.23 -8.62
CA ASP A 433 -38.98 -21.54 -8.91
C ASP A 433 -39.95 -21.93 -7.81
N ALA A 434 -41.24 -21.75 -8.09
CA ALA A 434 -42.35 -22.06 -7.17
C ALA A 434 -42.42 -23.56 -6.77
N ALA A 435 -42.03 -24.47 -7.67
CA ALA A 435 -42.03 -25.90 -7.36
C ALA A 435 -40.92 -26.27 -6.37
N LEU A 436 -39.75 -25.61 -6.51
CA LEU A 436 -38.64 -25.76 -5.56
C LEU A 436 -38.98 -25.12 -4.21
N ALA A 437 -39.64 -23.96 -4.20
CA ALA A 437 -40.10 -23.30 -2.97
C ALA A 437 -41.10 -24.20 -2.20
N GLU A 438 -42.09 -24.80 -2.89
CA GLU A 438 -43.05 -25.73 -2.30
C GLU A 438 -42.37 -26.99 -1.74
N ALA A 439 -41.35 -27.51 -2.44
CA ALA A 439 -40.62 -28.70 -2.02
C ALA A 439 -39.72 -28.43 -0.76
N LEU A 440 -39.15 -27.25 -0.63
CA LEU A 440 -38.28 -26.85 0.50
C LEU A 440 -39.11 -26.40 1.73
N GLY A 441 -40.30 -25.84 1.49
CA GLY A 441 -41.19 -25.31 2.54
C GLY A 441 -40.72 -23.96 3.07
N ASP A 442 -41.43 -23.42 4.06
CA ASP A 442 -41.26 -22.09 4.63
C ASP A 442 -39.99 -21.95 5.51
N LYS A 443 -39.49 -23.07 6.05
CA LYS A 443 -38.27 -23.11 6.89
C LYS A 443 -37.25 -24.07 6.33
N VAL A 444 -36.06 -23.56 6.13
CA VAL A 444 -34.91 -24.33 5.63
C VAL A 444 -33.78 -24.30 6.65
N SER A 445 -33.19 -25.47 6.90
CA SER A 445 -32.00 -25.61 7.72
C SER A 445 -30.87 -26.11 6.85
N LEU A 446 -29.68 -25.47 6.99
CA LEU A 446 -28.46 -25.83 6.29
C LEU A 446 -27.40 -26.16 7.31
N GLY A 447 -26.63 -27.22 7.09
CA GLY A 447 -25.42 -27.54 7.84
C GLY A 447 -24.28 -27.85 6.89
N ALA A 448 -23.07 -27.32 7.17
CA ALA A 448 -21.86 -27.59 6.41
C ALA A 448 -20.65 -27.71 7.33
N ASP A 449 -19.78 -28.68 7.05
CA ASP A 449 -18.48 -28.83 7.70
C ASP A 449 -17.37 -28.59 6.66
N LEU A 450 -16.45 -27.68 6.95
CA LEU A 450 -15.36 -27.27 6.07
C LEU A 450 -14.03 -27.46 6.80
N ALA A 451 -12.98 -27.82 6.08
CA ALA A 451 -11.63 -27.89 6.59
C ALA A 451 -10.62 -27.46 5.51
N TRP A 452 -9.65 -26.63 5.93
CA TRP A 452 -8.51 -26.19 5.13
C TRP A 452 -7.22 -26.59 5.85
N GLN A 453 -6.24 -27.04 5.05
CA GLN A 453 -4.89 -27.42 5.51
C GLN A 453 -3.84 -26.62 4.75
#